data_62509eabc59b0dc87bcd9adf427251ec
#
_entry.id   62509eabc59b0dc87bcd9adf427251ec
#
_cell.length_a   1.000
_cell.length_b   1.000
_cell.length_c   1.000
_cell.angle_alpha   90.00
_cell.angle_beta   90.00
_cell.angle_gamma   90.00
#
_symmetry.space_group_name_H-M   'P 1'
#
loop_
_entity.id
_entity.type
_entity.pdbx_description
1 polymer ?
#
loop_
_entity_poly.entity_id
_entity_poly.type
_entity_poly.pdbx_seq_one_letter_code
_entity_poly.pdbx_strand_id
1 'polypeptide(L)'
;MGMSGFLAWIAVAAQGGDRVVARPPDTGAALANPGMGWVLHFYDNVPAHYGSKLEPSDTVDDFPGLTTVYFRIPWSYLEPEEGKFCWSVVDAPAQRWIAKGKQVAFRFSCTESWLRWATPEWVQRAGAKGYNFKPGEEREDGPYWEPEYDDPVFLEKLERFLAAAAARYDGDPTVAFIDVGSFGVWGEGHTYWSTKRRWPASTVIRHIDLHRKHFTKTLLAANDDFAGQGKEAIDHALLAGLTLRDDSILVQGGKNAYFHAEMARPFWPRLPVILESEHYGSSKKKGHWKDGMQYLQAVEEYHASYASIHWWPREFLSECRGLVDRINLRLGYRLQLVEASWEAVWRKEAPWRVSMRWRNAGVAPCLPGGHPALTLKDDRGGIVGVFVGEEFDVRGLPPGPPGAAEGREISVEFVRPFNLRPGTYGVFVSVGSRTGTPRIALPLEGDDGARRYRLGTVTVAGEP
;
A
#
# COMPACT_ATOMS: atom_id res chain seq x y z
N MET A 1 5.47 37.45 21.74
CA MET A 1 4.03 37.63 22.06
C MET A 1 3.29 36.57 21.27
N GLY A 2 2.97 35.45 21.93
CA GLY A 2 2.28 34.33 21.31
C GLY A 2 0.77 34.55 21.37
N MET A 3 0.13 34.47 20.23
CA MET A 3 -1.34 34.37 20.17
C MET A 3 -1.68 32.87 20.13
N SER A 4 -2.11 32.33 21.26
CA SER A 4 -2.76 31.03 21.37
C SER A 4 -4.17 31.17 20.75
N GLY A 5 -4.33 30.60 19.56
CA GLY A 5 -5.63 30.44 18.95
C GLY A 5 -6.42 29.33 19.63
N PHE A 6 -7.38 29.68 20.45
CA PHE A 6 -8.44 28.79 20.92
C PHE A 6 -9.32 28.43 19.73
N LEU A 7 -9.18 27.27 19.13
CA LEU A 7 -10.13 26.72 18.20
C LEU A 7 -11.36 26.24 18.98
N ALA A 8 -12.45 26.91 18.75
CA ALA A 8 -13.75 26.62 19.36
C ALA A 8 -14.28 25.27 18.83
N TRP A 9 -14.44 24.30 19.70
CA TRP A 9 -15.21 23.11 19.49
C TRP A 9 -16.69 23.48 19.28
N ILE A 10 -17.21 23.37 18.06
CA ILE A 10 -18.64 23.45 17.82
C ILE A 10 -19.23 22.08 18.15
N ALA A 11 -19.47 21.85 19.44
CA ALA A 11 -20.45 20.87 19.85
C ALA A 11 -21.82 21.45 19.56
N VAL A 12 -22.46 21.05 18.47
CA VAL A 12 -23.88 21.42 18.25
C VAL A 12 -24.72 20.69 19.29
N ALA A 13 -25.18 21.40 20.29
CA ALA A 13 -26.08 20.92 21.31
C ALA A 13 -27.39 20.43 20.69
N ALA A 14 -27.84 19.27 21.16
CA ALA A 14 -29.09 18.64 20.80
C ALA A 14 -30.31 19.54 20.98
N GLN A 15 -31.08 19.70 19.91
CA GLN A 15 -32.50 20.02 20.03
C GLN A 15 -33.29 18.71 20.07
N GLY A 16 -33.89 18.40 21.21
CA GLY A 16 -34.78 17.26 21.39
C GLY A 16 -34.14 16.09 22.16
N GLY A 17 -34.29 16.07 23.47
CA GLY A 17 -34.15 15.03 24.49
C GLY A 17 -33.12 13.89 24.26
N ASP A 18 -32.22 13.71 25.20
CA ASP A 18 -31.48 12.51 25.52
C ASP A 18 -30.42 11.95 24.53
N ARG A 19 -30.22 12.48 23.31
CA ARG A 19 -29.19 11.96 22.38
C ARG A 19 -28.07 12.95 22.10
N VAL A 20 -26.83 12.43 22.06
CA VAL A 20 -25.65 13.13 21.54
C VAL A 20 -25.53 12.83 20.05
N VAL A 21 -25.24 13.83 19.23
CA VAL A 21 -24.95 13.67 17.80
C VAL A 21 -23.60 14.31 17.50
N ALA A 22 -22.68 13.52 16.94
CA ALA A 22 -21.37 13.96 16.50
C ALA A 22 -21.27 13.88 14.96
N ARG A 23 -20.80 14.94 14.32
CA ARG A 23 -20.50 15.03 12.88
C ARG A 23 -19.09 15.55 12.69
N PRO A 24 -18.08 14.70 12.93
CA PRO A 24 -16.69 15.15 12.85
C PRO A 24 -16.33 15.45 11.39
N PRO A 25 -15.66 16.59 11.12
CA PRO A 25 -15.17 16.90 9.78
C PRO A 25 -13.99 16.01 9.42
N ASP A 26 -13.82 15.76 8.11
CA ASP A 26 -12.57 15.21 7.58
C ASP A 26 -11.47 16.28 7.65
N THR A 27 -10.35 15.97 8.28
CA THR A 27 -9.23 16.90 8.49
C THR A 27 -8.42 17.20 7.22
N GLY A 28 -8.61 16.44 6.14
CA GLY A 28 -7.77 16.53 4.95
C GLY A 28 -6.36 15.95 5.14
N ALA A 29 -6.01 15.42 6.30
CA ALA A 29 -4.69 14.87 6.56
C ALA A 29 -4.43 13.63 5.69
N ALA A 30 -3.17 13.45 5.28
CA ALA A 30 -2.70 12.23 4.65
C ALA A 30 -2.77 11.07 5.66
N LEU A 31 -3.20 9.90 5.19
CA LEU A 31 -3.33 8.70 6.03
C LEU A 31 -2.24 7.69 5.69
N ALA A 32 -1.59 7.16 6.71
CA ALA A 32 -0.68 6.01 6.60
C ALA A 32 -1.40 4.77 7.15
N ASN A 33 -1.98 4.01 6.27
CA ASN A 33 -2.82 2.86 6.60
C ASN A 33 -2.30 1.56 5.95
N PRO A 34 -2.62 0.39 6.50
CA PRO A 34 -2.25 -0.88 5.89
C PRO A 34 -2.83 -1.04 4.48
N GLY A 35 -2.03 -1.56 3.56
CA GLY A 35 -2.50 -1.89 2.20
C GLY A 35 -2.71 -0.69 1.28
N MET A 36 -2.14 0.48 1.60
CA MET A 36 -2.25 1.68 0.76
C MET A 36 -1.12 2.69 1.03
N GLY A 37 -0.96 3.63 0.13
CA GLY A 37 -0.11 4.82 0.32
C GLY A 37 0.98 4.98 -0.73
N TRP A 38 1.90 5.93 -0.49
CA TRP A 38 3.03 6.13 -1.37
C TRP A 38 4.10 5.05 -1.18
N VAL A 39 4.73 4.66 -2.29
CA VAL A 39 5.83 3.70 -2.38
C VAL A 39 7.07 4.43 -2.85
N LEU A 40 8.08 4.55 -2.01
CA LEU A 40 9.36 5.14 -2.39
C LEU A 40 10.26 4.08 -3.03
N HIS A 41 10.66 4.28 -4.27
CA HIS A 41 11.70 3.48 -4.91
C HIS A 41 13.07 3.86 -4.35
N PHE A 42 13.70 2.92 -3.65
CA PHE A 42 14.97 3.11 -2.98
C PHE A 42 15.92 1.94 -3.23
N TYR A 43 17.13 2.24 -3.67
CA TYR A 43 18.15 1.26 -4.06
C TYR A 43 19.48 1.58 -3.38
N ASP A 44 19.49 1.49 -2.05
CA ASP A 44 20.64 1.91 -1.22
C ASP A 44 21.90 1.08 -1.47
N ASN A 45 21.75 -0.15 -1.95
CA ASN A 45 22.84 -1.09 -2.17
C ASN A 45 23.28 -1.19 -3.65
N VAL A 46 22.73 -0.38 -4.52
CA VAL A 46 23.16 -0.32 -5.91
C VAL A 46 24.22 0.77 -6.04
N PRO A 47 25.44 0.47 -6.56
CA PRO A 47 26.53 1.44 -6.65
C PRO A 47 26.20 2.70 -7.44
N ALA A 48 25.29 2.60 -8.39
CA ALA A 48 24.70 3.74 -9.08
C ALA A 48 23.37 4.06 -8.40
N HIS A 49 23.38 4.94 -7.41
CA HIS A 49 22.15 5.43 -6.79
C HIS A 49 21.08 5.62 -7.83
N TYR A 50 19.96 4.93 -7.70
CA TYR A 50 18.89 4.99 -8.69
C TYR A 50 18.21 6.37 -8.75
N GLY A 51 18.98 7.43 -8.56
CA GLY A 51 18.57 8.81 -8.70
C GLY A 51 17.73 9.37 -7.56
N SER A 52 17.69 8.73 -6.39
CA SER A 52 16.93 9.25 -5.26
C SER A 52 17.43 10.59 -4.76
N LYS A 53 18.75 10.86 -4.86
CA LYS A 53 19.43 12.05 -4.32
C LYS A 53 19.16 12.24 -2.81
N LEU A 54 18.83 11.18 -2.10
CA LEU A 54 18.64 11.24 -0.66
C LEU A 54 19.99 11.19 0.07
N GLU A 55 20.13 12.02 1.09
CA GLU A 55 21.21 11.86 2.05
C GLU A 55 21.05 10.52 2.80
N PRO A 56 22.15 9.87 3.22
CA PRO A 56 22.09 8.57 3.88
C PRO A 56 21.20 8.51 5.13
N SER A 57 21.01 9.63 5.82
CA SER A 57 20.15 9.74 7.02
C SER A 57 18.71 10.10 6.70
N ASP A 58 18.40 10.48 5.47
CA ASP A 58 17.07 10.94 5.09
C ASP A 58 16.11 9.76 4.92
N THR A 59 15.13 9.64 5.81
CA THR A 59 14.08 8.63 5.79
C THR A 59 12.76 9.14 5.23
N VAL A 60 12.74 10.37 4.69
CA VAL A 60 11.55 10.97 4.04
C VAL A 60 10.29 10.88 4.93
N ASP A 61 10.45 10.94 6.26
CA ASP A 61 9.35 10.78 7.22
C ASP A 61 8.27 11.84 7.08
N ASP A 62 8.65 13.02 6.57
CA ASP A 62 7.76 14.15 6.30
C ASP A 62 7.03 14.05 4.96
N PHE A 63 7.28 13.00 4.15
CA PHE A 63 6.50 12.78 2.93
C PHE A 63 5.12 12.24 3.32
N PRO A 64 4.04 13.05 3.11
CA PRO A 64 2.72 12.72 3.62
C PRO A 64 2.15 11.48 2.92
N GLY A 65 1.78 10.48 3.71
CA GLY A 65 1.20 9.23 3.20
C GLY A 65 2.21 8.20 2.70
N LEU A 66 3.52 8.40 2.92
CA LEU A 66 4.54 7.38 2.64
C LEU A 66 4.37 6.19 3.59
N THR A 67 4.13 5.01 3.03
CA THR A 67 3.93 3.77 3.80
C THR A 67 4.94 2.69 3.48
N THR A 68 5.50 2.67 2.28
CA THR A 68 6.29 1.54 1.78
C THR A 68 7.55 2.03 1.07
N VAL A 69 8.65 1.30 1.26
CA VAL A 69 9.90 1.52 0.54
C VAL A 69 10.22 0.29 -0.30
N TYR A 70 10.55 0.51 -1.55
CA TYR A 70 10.66 -0.53 -2.56
C TYR A 70 12.11 -0.75 -2.98
N PHE A 71 12.53 -2.03 -2.95
CA PHE A 71 13.87 -2.47 -3.32
C PHE A 71 13.80 -3.38 -4.55
N ARG A 72 14.33 -2.92 -5.68
CA ARG A 72 14.65 -3.77 -6.82
C ARG A 72 16.12 -4.17 -6.72
N ILE A 73 16.38 -5.44 -6.52
CA ILE A 73 17.72 -5.97 -6.26
C ILE A 73 18.00 -7.13 -7.23
N PRO A 74 19.15 -7.11 -7.94
CA PRO A 74 19.58 -8.24 -8.73
C PRO A 74 19.79 -9.48 -7.85
N TRP A 75 19.34 -10.65 -8.32
CA TRP A 75 19.54 -11.93 -7.62
C TRP A 75 21.00 -12.14 -7.23
N SER A 76 21.95 -11.83 -8.14
CA SER A 76 23.39 -12.03 -7.89
C SER A 76 23.94 -11.31 -6.66
N TYR A 77 23.31 -10.22 -6.23
CA TYR A 77 23.73 -9.50 -5.03
C TYR A 77 23.31 -10.24 -3.76
N LEU A 78 22.23 -10.99 -3.83
CA LEU A 78 21.68 -11.71 -2.69
C LEU A 78 22.26 -13.15 -2.58
N GLU A 79 22.67 -13.73 -3.71
CA GLU A 79 23.28 -15.07 -3.77
C GLU A 79 24.51 -15.06 -4.70
N PRO A 80 25.63 -14.45 -4.28
CA PRO A 80 26.84 -14.33 -5.11
C PRO A 80 27.51 -15.68 -5.41
N GLU A 81 27.32 -16.67 -4.55
CA GLU A 81 27.73 -18.06 -4.74
C GLU A 81 26.54 -18.98 -4.42
N GLU A 82 26.43 -20.12 -5.10
CA GLU A 82 25.31 -21.06 -4.91
C GLU A 82 25.13 -21.43 -3.44
N GLY A 83 23.93 -21.17 -2.90
CA GLY A 83 23.57 -21.45 -1.51
C GLY A 83 24.19 -20.49 -0.47
N LYS A 84 24.97 -19.49 -0.89
CA LYS A 84 25.54 -18.48 0.03
C LYS A 84 24.84 -17.14 -0.11
N PHE A 85 23.98 -16.84 0.85
CA PHE A 85 23.12 -15.66 0.80
C PHE A 85 23.69 -14.47 1.56
N CYS A 86 23.62 -13.29 0.94
CA CYS A 86 24.00 -11.99 1.48
C CYS A 86 22.77 -11.11 1.75
N TRP A 87 21.83 -11.58 2.58
CA TRP A 87 20.57 -10.85 2.88
C TRP A 87 20.81 -9.46 3.47
N SER A 88 21.96 -9.24 4.13
CA SER A 88 22.33 -7.95 4.68
C SER A 88 22.32 -6.81 3.64
N VAL A 89 22.46 -7.15 2.34
CA VAL A 89 22.38 -6.19 1.23
C VAL A 89 21.03 -5.43 1.23
N VAL A 90 19.94 -6.11 1.59
CA VAL A 90 18.61 -5.50 1.69
C VAL A 90 18.15 -5.28 3.12
N ASP A 91 18.50 -6.17 4.05
CA ASP A 91 18.03 -6.08 5.43
C ASP A 91 18.60 -4.84 6.14
N ALA A 92 19.87 -4.50 5.92
CA ALA A 92 20.50 -3.36 6.56
C ALA A 92 19.80 -2.03 6.21
N PRO A 93 19.60 -1.67 4.93
CA PRO A 93 18.83 -0.47 4.60
C PRO A 93 17.35 -0.58 4.98
N ALA A 94 16.73 -1.76 4.89
CA ALA A 94 15.33 -1.96 5.26
C ALA A 94 15.06 -1.60 6.72
N GLN A 95 15.96 -1.96 7.64
CA GLN A 95 15.76 -1.71 9.08
C GLN A 95 15.62 -0.23 9.43
N ARG A 96 16.28 0.68 8.75
CA ARG A 96 16.11 2.11 9.01
C ARG A 96 14.71 2.62 8.67
N TRP A 97 14.07 2.04 7.63
CA TRP A 97 12.70 2.37 7.24
C TRP A 97 11.67 1.69 8.14
N ILE A 98 11.91 0.41 8.47
CA ILE A 98 11.06 -0.35 9.37
C ILE A 98 11.02 0.28 10.75
N ALA A 99 12.16 0.77 11.28
CA ALA A 99 12.24 1.49 12.54
C ALA A 99 11.41 2.79 12.56
N LYS A 100 11.06 3.31 11.38
CA LYS A 100 10.17 4.47 11.19
C LYS A 100 8.72 4.07 10.88
N GLY A 101 8.36 2.80 11.07
CA GLY A 101 7.01 2.30 10.85
C GLY A 101 6.63 2.14 9.38
N LYS A 102 7.60 2.12 8.46
CA LYS A 102 7.36 1.84 7.04
C LYS A 102 7.41 0.34 6.79
N GLN A 103 6.72 -0.11 5.76
CA GLN A 103 6.91 -1.45 5.20
C GLN A 103 7.94 -1.41 4.07
N VAL A 104 8.44 -2.59 3.70
CA VAL A 104 9.31 -2.76 2.54
C VAL A 104 8.62 -3.62 1.49
N ALA A 105 9.02 -3.46 0.24
CA ALA A 105 8.59 -4.32 -0.87
C ALA A 105 9.79 -4.69 -1.72
N PHE A 106 9.76 -5.85 -2.37
CA PHE A 106 10.91 -6.36 -3.11
C PHE A 106 10.56 -6.73 -4.55
N ARG A 107 11.55 -6.54 -5.43
CA ARG A 107 11.62 -7.14 -6.75
C ARG A 107 13.02 -7.76 -6.92
N PHE A 108 13.08 -9.07 -7.04
CA PHE A 108 14.33 -9.77 -7.32
C PHE A 108 14.47 -9.93 -8.83
N SER A 109 15.36 -9.13 -9.43
CA SER A 109 15.52 -9.12 -10.89
C SER A 109 16.56 -10.14 -11.35
N CYS A 110 16.28 -10.76 -12.50
CA CYS A 110 17.16 -11.72 -13.16
C CYS A 110 17.87 -11.14 -14.39
N THR A 111 17.41 -10.01 -14.91
CA THR A 111 17.98 -9.33 -16.08
C THR A 111 18.01 -7.83 -15.85
N GLU A 112 19.17 -7.21 -16.06
CA GLU A 112 19.39 -5.77 -15.93
C GLU A 112 20.14 -5.24 -17.15
N SER A 113 19.83 -4.01 -17.58
CA SER A 113 20.49 -3.36 -18.72
C SER A 113 21.75 -2.57 -18.34
N TRP A 114 22.22 -2.70 -17.11
CA TRP A 114 23.39 -2.03 -16.54
C TRP A 114 24.31 -2.96 -15.76
N LEU A 115 23.89 -4.20 -15.51
CA LEU A 115 24.66 -5.24 -14.82
C LEU A 115 24.67 -6.52 -15.66
N ARG A 116 25.86 -7.00 -16.02
CA ARG A 116 25.98 -8.21 -16.83
C ARG A 116 25.32 -9.43 -16.20
N TRP A 117 25.58 -9.63 -14.93
CA TRP A 117 25.13 -10.79 -14.17
C TRP A 117 24.11 -10.38 -13.12
N ALA A 118 22.89 -10.03 -13.55
CA ALA A 118 21.77 -9.88 -12.62
C ALA A 118 21.31 -11.25 -12.10
N THR A 119 21.14 -12.23 -12.98
CA THR A 119 21.23 -13.65 -12.62
C THR A 119 22.70 -13.96 -12.31
N PRO A 120 23.01 -14.65 -11.19
CA PRO A 120 24.40 -14.95 -10.85
C PRO A 120 25.14 -15.70 -11.94
N GLU A 121 26.40 -15.34 -12.21
CA GLU A 121 27.23 -16.02 -13.21
C GLU A 121 27.38 -17.51 -12.98
N TRP A 122 27.35 -17.95 -11.71
CA TRP A 122 27.43 -19.36 -11.38
C TRP A 122 26.25 -20.18 -11.92
N VAL A 123 25.08 -19.54 -12.14
CA VAL A 123 23.91 -20.18 -12.77
C VAL A 123 24.19 -20.51 -14.23
N GLN A 124 24.81 -19.59 -14.96
CA GLN A 124 25.26 -19.82 -16.33
C GLN A 124 26.36 -20.89 -16.37
N ARG A 125 27.31 -20.84 -15.45
CA ARG A 125 28.37 -21.87 -15.34
C ARG A 125 27.85 -23.26 -14.97
N ALA A 126 26.70 -23.34 -14.28
CA ALA A 126 25.99 -24.58 -13.99
C ALA A 126 25.30 -25.19 -15.23
N GLY A 127 25.31 -24.47 -16.37
CA GLY A 127 24.79 -24.96 -17.65
C GLY A 127 23.50 -24.27 -18.11
N ALA A 128 23.01 -23.26 -17.40
CA ALA A 128 21.85 -22.48 -17.84
C ALA A 128 22.14 -21.72 -19.14
N LYS A 129 21.22 -21.82 -20.09
CA LYS A 129 21.30 -21.12 -21.38
C LYS A 129 20.83 -19.67 -21.21
N GLY A 130 21.26 -18.82 -22.14
CA GLY A 130 20.87 -17.43 -22.19
C GLY A 130 21.52 -16.71 -23.35
N TYR A 131 21.29 -15.39 -23.41
CA TYR A 131 21.61 -14.56 -24.54
C TYR A 131 22.37 -13.32 -24.09
N ASN A 132 23.42 -12.96 -24.83
CA ASN A 132 24.06 -11.67 -24.62
C ASN A 132 23.28 -10.58 -25.35
N PHE A 133 23.25 -9.39 -24.76
CA PHE A 133 22.57 -8.25 -25.36
C PHE A 133 23.25 -6.92 -25.00
N LYS A 134 22.99 -5.90 -25.80
CA LYS A 134 23.06 -4.48 -25.43
C LYS A 134 21.63 -3.94 -25.35
N PRO A 135 21.38 -2.79 -24.70
CA PRO A 135 20.02 -2.28 -24.56
C PRO A 135 19.23 -2.27 -25.87
N GLY A 136 18.17 -3.09 -25.93
CA GLY A 136 17.27 -3.20 -27.08
C GLY A 136 17.79 -4.00 -28.27
N GLU A 137 18.85 -4.79 -28.13
CA GLU A 137 19.38 -5.62 -29.22
C GLU A 137 20.12 -6.86 -28.68
N GLU A 138 19.71 -8.03 -29.12
CA GLU A 138 20.49 -9.26 -28.91
C GLU A 138 21.78 -9.22 -29.75
N ARG A 139 22.91 -9.46 -29.08
CA ARG A 139 24.23 -9.47 -29.73
C ARG A 139 25.18 -10.44 -29.05
N GLU A 140 25.93 -11.21 -29.84
CA GLU A 140 26.92 -12.15 -29.32
C GLU A 140 27.99 -11.50 -28.43
N ASP A 141 28.42 -10.28 -28.79
CA ASP A 141 29.37 -9.44 -28.05
C ASP A 141 28.70 -8.48 -27.03
N GLY A 142 27.41 -8.68 -26.73
CA GLY A 142 26.66 -7.82 -25.83
C GLY A 142 27.23 -7.83 -24.40
N PRO A 143 27.26 -6.66 -23.71
CA PRO A 143 27.85 -6.56 -22.39
C PRO A 143 26.99 -7.17 -21.28
N TYR A 144 25.71 -7.44 -21.55
CA TYR A 144 24.72 -7.94 -20.56
C TYR A 144 24.27 -9.34 -20.93
N TRP A 145 23.71 -10.08 -19.96
CA TRP A 145 23.22 -11.42 -20.15
C TRP A 145 21.78 -11.59 -19.67
N GLU A 146 20.95 -12.18 -20.50
CA GLU A 146 19.55 -12.52 -20.21
C GLU A 146 19.39 -14.04 -20.22
N PRO A 147 18.80 -14.67 -19.19
CA PRO A 147 18.59 -16.13 -19.18
C PRO A 147 17.57 -16.55 -20.24
N GLU A 148 17.71 -17.76 -20.73
CA GLU A 148 16.61 -18.49 -21.36
C GLU A 148 15.58 -18.80 -20.26
N TYR A 149 14.46 -18.06 -20.23
CA TYR A 149 13.50 -18.08 -19.11
C TYR A 149 12.82 -19.44 -18.88
N ASP A 150 12.83 -20.33 -19.89
CA ASP A 150 12.34 -21.70 -19.80
C ASP A 150 13.45 -22.75 -19.59
N ASP A 151 14.71 -22.33 -19.47
CA ASP A 151 15.81 -23.25 -19.27
C ASP A 151 15.67 -24.01 -17.93
N PRO A 152 15.72 -25.36 -17.94
CA PRO A 152 15.48 -26.15 -16.74
C PRO A 152 16.51 -25.91 -15.63
N VAL A 153 17.77 -25.61 -15.99
CA VAL A 153 18.84 -25.33 -15.00
C VAL A 153 18.55 -23.95 -14.36
N PHE A 154 18.25 -22.95 -15.18
CA PHE A 154 17.87 -21.64 -14.65
C PHE A 154 16.68 -21.73 -13.71
N LEU A 155 15.61 -22.42 -14.11
CA LEU A 155 14.38 -22.56 -13.31
C LEU A 155 14.63 -23.32 -12.00
N GLU A 156 15.44 -24.38 -12.02
CA GLU A 156 15.82 -25.11 -10.80
C GLU A 156 16.55 -24.22 -9.79
N LYS A 157 17.54 -23.44 -10.28
CA LYS A 157 18.32 -22.55 -9.41
C LYS A 157 17.46 -21.37 -8.90
N LEU A 158 16.63 -20.81 -9.77
CA LEU A 158 15.67 -19.76 -9.39
C LEU A 158 14.69 -20.26 -8.31
N GLU A 159 14.17 -21.47 -8.45
CA GLU A 159 13.27 -22.04 -7.46
C GLU A 159 13.93 -22.15 -6.08
N ARG A 160 15.18 -22.58 -6.01
CA ARG A 160 15.94 -22.63 -4.74
C ARG A 160 16.13 -21.25 -4.12
N PHE A 161 16.46 -20.27 -4.94
CA PHE A 161 16.56 -18.87 -4.48
C PHE A 161 15.22 -18.35 -3.94
N LEU A 162 14.12 -18.56 -4.67
CA LEU A 162 12.78 -18.11 -4.23
C LEU A 162 12.35 -18.84 -2.95
N ALA A 163 12.66 -20.12 -2.80
CA ALA A 163 12.41 -20.86 -1.56
C ALA A 163 13.16 -20.24 -0.36
N ALA A 164 14.45 -19.89 -0.54
CA ALA A 164 15.24 -19.25 0.50
C ALA A 164 14.72 -17.84 0.84
N ALA A 165 14.35 -17.05 -0.17
CA ALA A 165 13.76 -15.73 0.02
C ALA A 165 12.41 -15.82 0.74
N ALA A 166 11.56 -16.78 0.38
CA ALA A 166 10.27 -16.98 1.01
C ALA A 166 10.39 -17.47 2.47
N ALA A 167 11.33 -18.36 2.76
CA ALA A 167 11.62 -18.77 4.15
C ALA A 167 11.95 -17.58 5.07
N ARG A 168 12.41 -16.47 4.47
CA ARG A 168 12.78 -15.25 5.19
C ARG A 168 11.66 -14.22 5.23
N TYR A 169 10.95 -14.00 4.13
CA TYR A 169 10.08 -12.84 3.94
C TYR A 169 8.58 -13.19 3.82
N ASP A 170 8.20 -14.47 3.60
CA ASP A 170 6.79 -14.81 3.41
C ASP A 170 5.98 -14.69 4.70
N GLY A 171 5.05 -13.76 4.72
CA GLY A 171 4.19 -13.46 5.88
C GLY A 171 4.85 -12.58 6.94
N ASP A 172 6.02 -12.00 6.66
CA ASP A 172 6.59 -10.97 7.53
C ASP A 172 5.72 -9.70 7.44
N PRO A 173 5.17 -9.20 8.58
CA PRO A 173 4.29 -8.02 8.58
C PRO A 173 4.98 -6.74 8.14
N THR A 174 6.30 -6.70 8.08
CA THR A 174 7.07 -5.56 7.56
C THR A 174 7.22 -5.59 6.04
N VAL A 175 6.83 -6.69 5.37
CA VAL A 175 6.86 -6.80 3.90
C VAL A 175 5.46 -6.58 3.34
N ALA A 176 5.29 -5.52 2.55
CA ALA A 176 4.00 -5.15 1.97
C ALA A 176 3.62 -6.05 0.78
N PHE A 177 4.55 -6.24 -0.15
CA PHE A 177 4.36 -7.08 -1.34
C PHE A 177 5.70 -7.45 -1.96
N ILE A 178 5.68 -8.45 -2.86
CA ILE A 178 6.83 -8.89 -3.65
C ILE A 178 6.40 -9.00 -5.12
N ASP A 179 7.16 -8.36 -6.02
CA ASP A 179 6.91 -8.45 -7.44
C ASP A 179 7.45 -9.76 -8.02
N VAL A 180 6.75 -10.31 -9.01
CA VAL A 180 7.26 -11.41 -9.84
C VAL A 180 8.32 -10.84 -10.78
N GLY A 181 9.54 -10.66 -10.25
CA GLY A 181 10.64 -9.96 -10.90
C GLY A 181 11.59 -10.84 -11.72
N SER A 182 11.33 -12.14 -11.83
CA SER A 182 12.26 -13.09 -12.45
C SER A 182 12.14 -13.19 -13.97
N PHE A 183 11.16 -12.54 -14.60
CA PHE A 183 10.97 -12.52 -16.04
C PHE A 183 11.07 -11.09 -16.58
N GLY A 184 11.82 -10.93 -17.66
CA GLY A 184 12.01 -9.67 -18.38
C GLY A 184 13.12 -8.78 -17.82
N VAL A 185 13.52 -7.78 -18.61
CA VAL A 185 14.50 -6.79 -18.18
C VAL A 185 13.92 -5.97 -17.02
N TRP A 186 14.75 -5.67 -16.02
CA TRP A 186 14.38 -5.02 -14.76
C TRP A 186 13.33 -5.78 -13.92
N GLY A 187 12.96 -7.00 -14.35
CA GLY A 187 11.87 -7.76 -13.75
C GLY A 187 10.49 -7.19 -14.07
N GLU A 188 10.34 -6.48 -15.20
CA GLU A 188 9.12 -5.76 -15.60
C GLU A 188 8.28 -6.50 -16.64
N GLY A 189 8.58 -7.76 -16.93
CA GLY A 189 7.71 -8.58 -17.78
C GLY A 189 7.91 -8.42 -19.28
N HIS A 190 8.85 -7.60 -19.70
CA HIS A 190 9.16 -7.36 -21.10
C HIS A 190 10.63 -7.55 -21.44
N THR A 191 10.93 -7.76 -22.71
CA THR A 191 12.30 -7.88 -23.23
C THR A 191 12.67 -6.74 -24.19
N TYR A 192 11.89 -5.66 -24.19
CA TYR A 192 12.04 -4.56 -25.16
C TYR A 192 13.43 -3.88 -25.07
N TRP A 193 13.95 -3.73 -23.85
CA TRP A 193 15.26 -3.13 -23.59
C TRP A 193 16.38 -4.15 -23.38
N SER A 194 16.09 -5.47 -23.59
CA SER A 194 17.08 -6.54 -23.63
C SER A 194 17.17 -7.14 -25.03
N THR A 195 16.91 -8.43 -25.18
CA THR A 195 17.05 -9.17 -26.44
C THR A 195 15.94 -8.93 -27.45
N LYS A 196 14.80 -8.41 -27.05
CA LYS A 196 13.55 -8.33 -27.83
C LYS A 196 12.97 -9.69 -28.23
N ARG A 197 13.41 -10.78 -27.61
CA ARG A 197 12.80 -12.08 -27.80
C ARG A 197 11.38 -12.08 -27.27
N ARG A 198 10.50 -12.79 -27.97
CA ARG A 198 9.13 -13.04 -27.53
C ARG A 198 9.04 -14.41 -26.88
N TRP A 199 8.26 -14.49 -25.84
CA TRP A 199 8.03 -15.68 -25.06
C TRP A 199 6.53 -16.01 -25.07
N PRO A 200 6.11 -17.28 -25.03
CA PRO A 200 4.71 -17.60 -24.84
C PRO A 200 4.24 -17.24 -23.43
N ALA A 201 2.96 -16.96 -23.27
CA ALA A 201 2.35 -16.69 -21.95
C ALA A 201 2.65 -17.80 -20.92
N SER A 202 2.79 -19.06 -21.37
CA SER A 202 3.15 -20.20 -20.51
C SER A 202 4.48 -20.04 -19.79
N THR A 203 5.45 -19.31 -20.36
CA THR A 203 6.72 -19.00 -19.71
C THR A 203 6.48 -18.07 -18.53
N VAL A 204 5.75 -16.96 -18.73
CA VAL A 204 5.40 -16.01 -17.67
C VAL A 204 4.57 -16.70 -16.58
N ILE A 205 3.59 -17.52 -16.95
CA ILE A 205 2.77 -18.31 -16.02
C ILE A 205 3.64 -19.18 -15.13
N ARG A 206 4.68 -19.83 -15.70
CA ARG A 206 5.64 -20.65 -14.93
C ARG A 206 6.38 -19.80 -13.89
N HIS A 207 6.80 -18.58 -14.22
CA HIS A 207 7.45 -17.67 -13.28
C HIS A 207 6.49 -17.21 -12.18
N ILE A 208 5.22 -16.93 -12.52
CA ILE A 208 4.16 -16.65 -11.54
C ILE A 208 4.00 -17.83 -10.57
N ASP A 209 3.87 -19.03 -11.10
CA ASP A 209 3.66 -20.26 -10.31
C ASP A 209 4.85 -20.55 -9.38
N LEU A 210 6.09 -20.32 -9.83
CA LEU A 210 7.28 -20.46 -8.98
C LEU A 210 7.24 -19.49 -7.79
N HIS A 211 6.89 -18.23 -8.01
CA HIS A 211 6.74 -17.28 -6.90
C HIS A 211 5.60 -17.71 -5.99
N ARG A 212 4.42 -18.03 -6.54
CA ARG A 212 3.24 -18.41 -5.76
C ARG A 212 3.44 -19.71 -4.96
N LYS A 213 4.24 -20.63 -5.45
CA LYS A 213 4.60 -21.87 -4.76
C LYS A 213 5.27 -21.60 -3.40
N HIS A 214 6.09 -20.58 -3.32
CA HIS A 214 6.90 -20.28 -2.14
C HIS A 214 6.34 -19.13 -1.31
N PHE A 215 5.83 -18.06 -1.93
CA PHE A 215 5.21 -16.95 -1.24
C PHE A 215 3.69 -17.17 -1.14
N THR A 216 3.26 -17.72 -0.02
CA THR A 216 1.86 -18.15 0.19
C THR A 216 1.04 -17.16 1.00
N LYS A 217 1.69 -16.26 1.73
CA LYS A 217 1.08 -15.29 2.65
C LYS A 217 1.29 -13.84 2.20
N THR A 218 2.49 -13.52 1.74
CA THR A 218 2.82 -12.17 1.26
C THR A 218 2.15 -11.92 -0.08
N LEU A 219 1.59 -10.72 -0.27
CA LEU A 219 1.00 -10.30 -1.53
C LEU A 219 2.06 -10.33 -2.64
N LEU A 220 1.74 -10.99 -3.74
CA LEU A 220 2.54 -10.96 -4.95
C LEU A 220 1.94 -9.95 -5.95
N ALA A 221 2.80 -9.31 -6.75
CA ALA A 221 2.37 -8.40 -7.81
C ALA A 221 2.89 -8.86 -9.18
N ALA A 222 2.00 -8.83 -10.17
CA ALA A 222 2.28 -9.08 -11.57
C ALA A 222 2.36 -7.75 -12.32
N ASN A 223 3.41 -7.58 -13.12
CA ASN A 223 3.57 -6.41 -13.96
C ASN A 223 2.59 -6.46 -15.15
N ASP A 224 2.05 -5.32 -15.56
CA ASP A 224 1.11 -5.17 -16.68
C ASP A 224 1.72 -5.62 -18.02
N ASP A 225 3.02 -5.45 -18.21
CA ASP A 225 3.77 -5.87 -19.40
C ASP A 225 3.79 -7.40 -19.60
N PHE A 226 3.38 -8.20 -18.61
CA PHE A 226 3.12 -9.62 -18.82
C PHE A 226 2.08 -9.86 -19.92
N ALA A 227 1.15 -8.93 -20.10
CA ALA A 227 0.17 -8.97 -21.19
C ALA A 227 0.80 -8.94 -22.59
N GLY A 228 2.01 -8.39 -22.71
CA GLY A 228 2.79 -8.40 -23.95
C GLY A 228 3.20 -9.80 -24.42
N GLN A 229 3.22 -10.78 -23.51
CA GLN A 229 3.48 -12.19 -23.79
C GLN A 229 2.18 -12.99 -24.01
N GLY A 230 1.03 -12.42 -23.67
CA GLY A 230 -0.30 -12.99 -23.83
C GLY A 230 -1.19 -12.59 -22.64
N LYS A 231 -2.46 -12.25 -22.95
CA LYS A 231 -3.45 -11.87 -21.92
C LYS A 231 -3.62 -12.96 -20.85
N GLU A 232 -3.41 -14.21 -21.23
CA GLU A 232 -3.53 -15.37 -20.35
C GLU A 232 -2.59 -15.28 -19.14
N ALA A 233 -1.45 -14.61 -19.27
CA ALA A 233 -0.52 -14.41 -18.15
C ALA A 233 -1.12 -13.50 -17.05
N ILE A 234 -1.81 -12.43 -17.44
CA ILE A 234 -2.50 -11.53 -16.50
C ILE A 234 -3.74 -12.21 -15.91
N ASP A 235 -4.52 -12.92 -16.72
CA ASP A 235 -5.69 -13.66 -16.24
C ASP A 235 -5.25 -14.74 -15.21
N HIS A 236 -4.13 -15.41 -15.46
CA HIS A 236 -3.55 -16.39 -14.52
C HIS A 236 -3.08 -15.73 -13.22
N ALA A 237 -2.39 -14.58 -13.32
CA ALA A 237 -1.96 -13.83 -12.13
C ALA A 237 -3.14 -13.49 -11.22
N LEU A 238 -4.24 -12.99 -11.79
CA LEU A 238 -5.47 -12.70 -11.05
C LEU A 238 -6.04 -13.96 -10.38
N LEU A 239 -6.13 -15.07 -11.11
CA LEU A 239 -6.64 -16.34 -10.58
C LEU A 239 -5.75 -16.90 -9.47
N ALA A 240 -4.44 -16.72 -9.56
CA ALA A 240 -3.47 -17.10 -8.54
C ALA A 240 -3.45 -16.16 -7.33
N GLY A 241 -4.23 -15.07 -7.35
CA GLY A 241 -4.34 -14.10 -6.26
C GLY A 241 -3.22 -13.06 -6.22
N LEU A 242 -2.51 -12.86 -7.32
CA LEU A 242 -1.56 -11.77 -7.48
C LEU A 242 -2.29 -10.46 -7.79
N THR A 243 -1.74 -9.34 -7.35
CA THR A 243 -2.26 -8.03 -7.75
C THR A 243 -1.59 -7.51 -9.02
N LEU A 244 -2.17 -6.46 -9.60
CA LEU A 244 -1.61 -5.75 -10.75
C LEU A 244 -0.67 -4.65 -10.28
N ARG A 245 0.49 -4.57 -10.92
CA ARG A 245 1.39 -3.43 -10.92
C ARG A 245 1.50 -2.88 -12.34
N ASP A 246 1.18 -1.61 -12.52
CA ASP A 246 1.37 -0.90 -13.79
C ASP A 246 2.50 0.12 -13.63
N ASP A 247 3.55 0.00 -14.44
CA ASP A 247 4.71 0.88 -14.43
C ASP A 247 4.78 1.85 -15.62
N SER A 248 3.70 1.93 -16.39
CA SER A 248 3.61 2.76 -17.59
C SER A 248 3.28 4.24 -17.33
N ILE A 249 2.96 4.63 -16.09
CA ILE A 249 2.42 5.96 -15.79
C ILE A 249 3.44 7.05 -16.10
N LEU A 250 3.07 8.01 -16.96
CA LEU A 250 3.90 9.14 -17.43
C LEU A 250 5.17 8.74 -18.21
N VAL A 251 5.32 7.49 -18.62
CA VAL A 251 6.38 7.04 -19.55
C VAL A 251 6.23 7.74 -20.89
N GLN A 252 4.99 8.00 -21.32
CA GLN A 252 4.63 8.80 -22.46
C GLN A 252 3.86 10.04 -22.02
N GLY A 253 3.83 11.05 -22.89
CA GLY A 253 3.10 12.28 -22.63
C GLY A 253 1.70 12.31 -23.25
N GLY A 254 0.89 13.27 -22.83
CA GLY A 254 -0.40 13.56 -23.44
C GLY A 254 -1.45 12.47 -23.16
N LYS A 255 -2.19 12.04 -24.18
CA LYS A 255 -3.26 11.06 -24.05
C LYS A 255 -2.77 9.65 -23.71
N ASN A 256 -1.48 9.39 -23.87
CA ASN A 256 -0.86 8.09 -23.60
C ASN A 256 -0.04 8.12 -22.29
N ALA A 257 -0.35 9.05 -21.38
CA ALA A 257 0.34 9.13 -20.08
C ALA A 257 0.10 7.90 -19.21
N TYR A 258 -0.97 7.16 -19.47
CA TYR A 258 -1.27 5.81 -18.97
C TYR A 258 -2.30 5.17 -19.90
N PHE A 259 -2.36 3.84 -19.99
CA PHE A 259 -3.22 3.17 -20.99
C PHE A 259 -3.74 1.78 -20.60
N HIS A 260 -3.42 1.27 -19.43
CA HIS A 260 -3.85 -0.05 -18.99
C HIS A 260 -4.91 -0.02 -17.86
N ALA A 261 -5.62 1.11 -17.67
CA ALA A 261 -6.63 1.23 -16.61
C ALA A 261 -7.73 0.15 -16.67
N GLU A 262 -8.07 -0.33 -17.87
CA GLU A 262 -9.04 -1.41 -18.02
C GLU A 262 -8.54 -2.74 -17.45
N MET A 263 -7.23 -3.00 -17.50
CA MET A 263 -6.61 -4.18 -16.93
C MET A 263 -6.76 -4.22 -15.40
N ALA A 264 -6.83 -3.05 -14.73
CA ALA A 264 -7.02 -2.97 -13.29
C ALA A 264 -8.42 -3.37 -12.81
N ARG A 265 -9.44 -3.28 -13.68
CA ARG A 265 -10.85 -3.53 -13.31
C ARG A 265 -11.13 -4.84 -12.59
N PRO A 266 -10.59 -6.00 -12.99
CA PRO A 266 -10.81 -7.25 -12.27
C PRO A 266 -10.01 -7.36 -10.97
N PHE A 267 -8.96 -6.55 -10.78
CA PHE A 267 -8.08 -6.62 -9.61
C PHE A 267 -8.58 -5.75 -8.44
N TRP A 268 -8.81 -4.46 -8.67
CA TRP A 268 -9.03 -3.49 -7.60
C TRP A 268 -10.21 -3.80 -6.65
N PRO A 269 -11.27 -4.53 -7.02
CA PRO A 269 -12.32 -4.86 -6.06
C PRO A 269 -11.87 -5.81 -4.93
N ARG A 270 -10.75 -6.53 -5.13
CA ARG A 270 -10.28 -7.58 -4.23
C ARG A 270 -8.81 -7.49 -3.85
N LEU A 271 -8.02 -6.75 -4.61
CA LEU A 271 -6.56 -6.67 -4.50
C LEU A 271 -6.10 -5.21 -4.62
N PRO A 272 -5.04 -4.80 -3.89
CA PRO A 272 -4.56 -3.43 -3.92
C PRO A 272 -3.73 -3.17 -5.19
N VAL A 273 -4.27 -2.45 -6.16
CA VAL A 273 -3.56 -2.08 -7.40
C VAL A 273 -2.40 -1.13 -7.08
N ILE A 274 -1.26 -1.35 -7.72
CA ILE A 274 -0.01 -0.62 -7.54
C ILE A 274 0.30 0.15 -8.82
N LEU A 275 0.52 1.47 -8.71
CA LEU A 275 0.97 2.29 -9.82
C LEU A 275 2.43 2.70 -9.63
N GLU A 276 3.21 2.55 -10.70
CA GLU A 276 4.55 3.08 -10.80
C GLU A 276 4.60 4.16 -11.90
N SER A 277 5.05 5.35 -11.54
CA SER A 277 5.33 6.38 -12.54
C SER A 277 6.74 6.24 -13.09
N GLU A 278 6.97 6.74 -14.32
CA GLU A 278 8.33 7.00 -14.80
C GLU A 278 9.09 7.85 -13.77
N HIS A 279 10.41 7.72 -13.75
CA HIS A 279 11.31 8.56 -12.94
C HIS A 279 10.90 10.03 -13.03
N TYR A 280 10.60 10.68 -11.91
CA TYR A 280 10.15 12.06 -11.87
C TYR A 280 11.06 13.00 -12.68
N GLY A 281 12.38 12.90 -12.45
CA GLY A 281 13.33 13.74 -13.16
C GLY A 281 13.41 13.48 -14.66
N SER A 282 13.20 12.26 -15.12
CA SER A 282 13.17 11.88 -16.54
C SER A 282 11.90 12.39 -17.21
N SER A 283 10.75 12.05 -16.66
CA SER A 283 9.45 12.48 -17.15
C SER A 283 9.31 14.01 -17.19
N LYS A 284 9.82 14.69 -16.16
CA LYS A 284 9.88 16.17 -16.12
C LYS A 284 10.73 16.73 -17.26
N LYS A 285 11.94 16.20 -17.49
CA LYS A 285 12.82 16.64 -18.58
C LYS A 285 12.22 16.41 -19.96
N LYS A 286 11.45 15.33 -20.15
CA LYS A 286 10.73 15.04 -21.41
C LYS A 286 9.47 15.89 -21.57
N GLY A 287 9.04 16.63 -20.55
CA GLY A 287 7.80 17.40 -20.54
C GLY A 287 6.52 16.54 -20.39
N HIS A 288 6.66 15.30 -19.98
CA HIS A 288 5.50 14.40 -19.77
C HIS A 288 4.76 14.74 -18.48
N TRP A 289 5.50 15.14 -17.44
CA TRP A 289 4.95 15.41 -16.12
C TRP A 289 3.95 16.57 -16.09
N LYS A 290 4.23 17.66 -16.78
CA LYS A 290 3.42 18.90 -16.77
C LYS A 290 3.08 19.33 -15.33
N ASP A 291 1.78 19.39 -15.03
CA ASP A 291 1.23 19.67 -13.69
C ASP A 291 0.97 18.39 -12.85
N GLY A 292 1.29 17.23 -13.39
CA GLY A 292 1.10 15.92 -12.77
C GLY A 292 -0.36 15.46 -12.62
N MET A 293 -1.34 16.24 -13.12
CA MET A 293 -2.76 15.90 -12.99
C MET A 293 -3.14 14.57 -13.63
N GLN A 294 -2.39 14.14 -14.65
CA GLN A 294 -2.58 12.83 -15.25
C GLN A 294 -2.24 11.68 -14.28
N TYR A 295 -1.33 11.91 -13.32
CA TYR A 295 -1.07 10.92 -12.27
C TYR A 295 -2.27 10.78 -11.32
N LEU A 296 -2.87 11.90 -10.89
CA LEU A 296 -4.10 11.85 -10.10
C LEU A 296 -5.22 11.15 -10.89
N GLN A 297 -5.36 11.44 -12.17
CA GLN A 297 -6.36 10.79 -13.02
C GLN A 297 -6.12 9.27 -13.11
N ALA A 298 -4.86 8.83 -13.25
CA ALA A 298 -4.51 7.42 -13.21
C ALA A 298 -4.89 6.79 -11.86
N VAL A 299 -4.59 7.44 -10.74
CA VAL A 299 -4.99 6.97 -9.40
C VAL A 299 -6.51 6.74 -9.32
N GLU A 300 -7.32 7.65 -9.89
CA GLU A 300 -8.78 7.53 -9.92
C GLU A 300 -9.23 6.35 -10.81
N GLU A 301 -8.73 6.26 -12.04
CA GLU A 301 -9.19 5.28 -13.04
C GLU A 301 -8.75 3.84 -12.72
N TYR A 302 -7.55 3.67 -12.14
CA TYR A 302 -7.06 2.37 -11.71
C TYR A 302 -7.60 1.93 -10.35
N HIS A 303 -8.32 2.79 -9.64
CA HIS A 303 -8.68 2.55 -8.24
C HIS A 303 -7.44 2.18 -7.40
N ALA A 304 -6.37 2.95 -7.55
CA ALA A 304 -5.07 2.61 -7.03
C ALA A 304 -5.02 2.62 -5.51
N SER A 305 -4.43 1.58 -4.94
CA SER A 305 -4.10 1.52 -3.51
C SER A 305 -2.72 2.08 -3.22
N TYR A 306 -1.77 1.89 -4.14
CA TYR A 306 -0.41 2.39 -4.02
C TYR A 306 -0.02 3.24 -5.22
N ALA A 307 0.77 4.29 -4.98
CA ALA A 307 1.38 5.14 -6.00
C ALA A 307 2.86 5.34 -5.70
N SER A 308 3.73 5.26 -6.72
CA SER A 308 5.17 5.34 -6.49
C SER A 308 5.72 6.76 -6.51
N ILE A 309 6.83 6.92 -5.80
CA ILE A 309 7.75 8.03 -5.93
C ILE A 309 9.04 7.44 -6.49
N HIS A 310 9.39 7.83 -7.71
CA HIS A 310 10.54 7.29 -8.40
C HIS A 310 11.45 8.44 -8.85
N TRP A 311 12.70 8.46 -8.39
CA TRP A 311 13.67 9.54 -8.48
C TRP A 311 13.23 10.84 -7.79
N TRP A 312 14.16 11.53 -7.19
CA TRP A 312 14.08 12.87 -6.63
C TRP A 312 12.85 13.09 -5.70
N PRO A 313 12.64 12.27 -4.69
CA PRO A 313 11.46 12.41 -3.83
C PRO A 313 11.37 13.77 -3.15
N ARG A 314 12.50 14.40 -2.83
CA ARG A 314 12.54 15.72 -2.22
C ARG A 314 12.09 16.82 -3.17
N GLU A 315 12.61 16.81 -4.38
CA GLU A 315 12.19 17.73 -5.44
C GLU A 315 10.74 17.52 -5.79
N PHE A 316 10.31 16.26 -5.95
CA PHE A 316 8.90 15.92 -6.19
C PHE A 316 7.98 16.50 -5.11
N LEU A 317 8.29 16.28 -3.84
CA LEU A 317 7.49 16.82 -2.73
C LEU A 317 7.46 18.35 -2.74
N SER A 318 8.61 19.01 -2.95
CA SER A 318 8.68 20.48 -2.90
C SER A 318 7.97 21.14 -4.07
N GLU A 319 8.06 20.57 -5.26
CA GLU A 319 7.49 21.13 -6.49
C GLU A 319 6.01 20.78 -6.68
N CYS A 320 5.60 19.59 -6.21
CA CYS A 320 4.28 19.01 -6.46
C CYS A 320 3.47 18.82 -5.17
N ARG A 321 3.74 19.56 -4.10
CA ARG A 321 3.07 19.39 -2.80
C ARG A 321 1.55 19.40 -2.92
N GLY A 322 0.97 20.32 -3.66
CA GLY A 322 -0.48 20.40 -3.84
C GLY A 322 -1.06 19.19 -4.58
N LEU A 323 -0.30 18.59 -5.52
CA LEU A 323 -0.69 17.34 -6.18
C LEU A 323 -0.62 16.16 -5.20
N VAL A 324 0.45 16.05 -4.41
CA VAL A 324 0.61 15.02 -3.39
C VAL A 324 -0.55 15.07 -2.38
N ASP A 325 -0.90 16.24 -1.91
CA ASP A 325 -2.03 16.43 -0.98
C ASP A 325 -3.36 15.99 -1.63
N ARG A 326 -3.60 16.33 -2.90
CA ARG A 326 -4.80 15.88 -3.64
C ARG A 326 -4.84 14.38 -3.84
N ILE A 327 -3.71 13.76 -4.20
CA ILE A 327 -3.60 12.30 -4.35
C ILE A 327 -3.87 11.63 -2.99
N ASN A 328 -3.34 12.15 -1.89
CA ASN A 328 -3.56 11.61 -0.54
C ASN A 328 -5.04 11.62 -0.10
N LEU A 329 -5.86 12.49 -0.67
CA LEU A 329 -7.31 12.48 -0.39
C LEU A 329 -8.03 11.34 -1.11
N ARG A 330 -7.39 10.73 -2.12
CA ARG A 330 -8.02 9.75 -3.00
C ARG A 330 -7.37 8.38 -2.93
N LEU A 331 -6.04 8.31 -2.88
CA LEU A 331 -5.25 7.08 -2.96
C LEU A 331 -5.69 6.07 -1.88
N GLY A 332 -5.94 4.83 -2.32
CA GLY A 332 -6.40 3.78 -1.44
C GLY A 332 -7.81 4.01 -0.90
N TYR A 333 -8.00 3.80 0.39
CA TYR A 333 -9.28 4.02 1.06
C TYR A 333 -9.21 5.16 2.06
N ARG A 334 -10.34 5.88 2.20
CA ARG A 334 -10.49 7.00 3.13
C ARG A 334 -11.81 6.89 3.87
N LEU A 335 -11.77 6.20 5.03
CA LEU A 335 -12.96 5.98 5.84
C LEU A 335 -13.36 7.26 6.55
N GLN A 336 -14.59 7.71 6.34
CA GLN A 336 -15.16 8.89 6.97
C GLN A 336 -16.35 8.50 7.83
N LEU A 337 -16.32 8.88 9.12
CA LEU A 337 -17.48 8.86 9.98
C LEU A 337 -18.31 10.11 9.69
N VAL A 338 -19.42 9.94 8.98
CA VAL A 338 -20.30 11.07 8.59
C VAL A 338 -21.09 11.57 9.78
N GLU A 339 -21.59 10.62 10.59
CA GLU A 339 -22.39 10.92 11.79
C GLU A 339 -22.28 9.75 12.76
N ALA A 340 -22.24 10.04 14.05
CA ALA A 340 -22.47 9.09 15.11
C ALA A 340 -23.49 9.69 16.11
N SER A 341 -24.41 8.87 16.63
CA SER A 341 -25.35 9.30 17.63
C SER A 341 -25.61 8.22 18.67
N TRP A 342 -25.78 8.64 19.92
CA TRP A 342 -26.02 7.74 21.06
C TRP A 342 -26.85 8.43 22.15
N GLU A 343 -27.47 7.63 23.07
CA GLU A 343 -28.12 8.20 24.27
C GLU A 343 -27.07 8.89 25.15
N ALA A 344 -27.33 10.13 25.53
CA ALA A 344 -26.47 10.92 26.42
C ALA A 344 -26.31 10.26 27.81
N VAL A 345 -27.33 9.49 28.25
CA VAL A 345 -27.36 8.80 29.53
C VAL A 345 -27.60 7.31 29.29
N TRP A 346 -26.63 6.49 29.67
CA TRP A 346 -26.76 5.04 29.64
C TRP A 346 -27.33 4.51 30.95
N ARG A 347 -28.60 4.06 30.93
CA ARG A 347 -29.31 3.50 32.08
C ARG A 347 -29.00 2.00 32.26
N LYS A 348 -29.10 1.48 33.48
CA LYS A 348 -28.71 0.11 33.82
C LYS A 348 -29.56 -0.94 33.08
N GLU A 349 -30.85 -0.73 32.99
CA GLU A 349 -31.82 -1.68 32.44
C GLU A 349 -32.04 -1.54 30.92
N ALA A 350 -31.34 -0.63 30.27
CA ALA A 350 -31.50 -0.38 28.84
C ALA A 350 -30.17 -0.58 28.08
N PRO A 351 -30.19 -1.18 26.89
CA PRO A 351 -29.00 -1.23 26.05
C PRO A 351 -28.60 0.19 25.63
N TRP A 352 -27.29 0.39 25.45
CA TRP A 352 -26.78 1.62 24.86
C TRP A 352 -26.92 1.56 23.34
N ARG A 353 -27.80 2.34 22.78
CA ARG A 353 -28.07 2.38 21.35
C ARG A 353 -27.19 3.40 20.69
N VAL A 354 -26.41 2.94 19.73
CA VAL A 354 -25.49 3.76 18.94
C VAL A 354 -25.82 3.57 17.47
N SER A 355 -25.94 4.71 16.75
CA SER A 355 -26.03 4.72 15.29
C SER A 355 -24.80 5.42 14.72
N MET A 356 -24.22 4.86 13.68
CA MET A 356 -23.06 5.44 12.98
C MET A 356 -23.27 5.34 11.48
N ARG A 357 -22.94 6.39 10.75
CA ARG A 357 -22.95 6.41 9.29
C ARG A 357 -21.53 6.58 8.77
N TRP A 358 -21.10 5.60 8.00
CA TRP A 358 -19.76 5.54 7.43
C TRP A 358 -19.79 5.60 5.92
N ARG A 359 -18.73 6.15 5.31
CA ARG A 359 -18.46 6.08 3.86
C ARG A 359 -16.98 5.94 3.58
N ASN A 360 -16.65 5.52 2.36
CA ASN A 360 -15.27 5.45 1.88
C ASN A 360 -15.07 6.48 0.76
N ALA A 361 -14.37 7.57 1.05
CA ALA A 361 -14.07 8.65 0.10
C ALA A 361 -12.75 8.43 -0.68
N GLY A 362 -12.11 7.27 -0.55
CA GLY A 362 -10.97 6.85 -1.35
C GLY A 362 -11.38 6.27 -2.71
N VAL A 363 -10.41 5.84 -3.51
CA VAL A 363 -10.65 5.21 -4.81
C VAL A 363 -10.69 3.69 -4.73
N ALA A 364 -10.16 3.07 -3.68
CA ALA A 364 -10.09 1.63 -3.50
C ALA A 364 -10.90 1.17 -2.28
N PRO A 365 -11.34 -0.10 -2.22
CA PRO A 365 -11.95 -0.66 -1.02
C PRO A 365 -10.96 -0.74 0.14
N CYS A 366 -11.47 -0.73 1.38
CA CYS A 366 -10.65 -0.99 2.55
C CYS A 366 -10.35 -2.50 2.66
N LEU A 367 -9.43 -3.00 1.84
CA LEU A 367 -9.12 -4.43 1.74
C LEU A 367 -8.69 -5.08 3.07
N PRO A 368 -7.92 -4.39 3.95
CA PRO A 368 -7.62 -4.94 5.28
C PRO A 368 -8.88 -5.21 6.11
N GLY A 369 -9.97 -4.49 5.84
CA GLY A 369 -11.20 -4.58 6.62
C GLY A 369 -11.05 -4.08 8.05
N GLY A 370 -12.09 -4.27 8.82
CA GLY A 370 -12.14 -3.93 10.24
C GLY A 370 -13.54 -3.54 10.71
N HIS A 371 -13.68 -3.48 12.02
CA HIS A 371 -14.95 -3.18 12.66
C HIS A 371 -14.89 -1.84 13.38
N PRO A 372 -15.89 -0.96 13.24
CA PRO A 372 -16.01 0.22 14.07
C PRO A 372 -16.16 -0.17 15.54
N ALA A 373 -15.47 0.55 16.41
CA ALA A 373 -15.54 0.34 17.83
C ALA A 373 -15.66 1.69 18.56
N LEU A 374 -16.42 1.69 19.66
CA LEU A 374 -16.45 2.77 20.61
C LEU A 374 -15.66 2.39 21.85
N THR A 375 -14.79 3.28 22.29
CA THR A 375 -14.03 3.13 23.53
C THR A 375 -14.48 4.18 24.53
N LEU A 376 -14.82 3.76 25.74
CA LEU A 376 -15.08 4.68 26.86
C LEU A 376 -13.80 4.87 27.66
N LYS A 377 -13.47 6.13 27.94
CA LYS A 377 -12.35 6.50 28.80
C LYS A 377 -12.79 7.37 29.96
N ASP A 378 -12.19 7.11 31.13
CA ASP A 378 -12.37 7.95 32.30
C ASP A 378 -11.62 9.31 32.18
N ASP A 379 -11.73 10.13 33.21
CA ASP A 379 -11.09 11.46 33.30
C ASP A 379 -9.55 11.41 33.33
N ARG A 380 -8.97 10.24 33.64
CA ARG A 380 -7.53 9.98 33.62
C ARG A 380 -7.03 9.38 32.30
N GLY A 381 -7.94 9.18 31.33
CA GLY A 381 -7.63 8.55 30.05
C GLY A 381 -7.61 7.01 30.09
N GLY A 382 -7.96 6.41 31.22
CA GLY A 382 -8.05 4.96 31.38
C GLY A 382 -9.21 4.37 30.57
N ILE A 383 -8.97 3.29 29.84
CA ILE A 383 -10.02 2.57 29.10
C ILE A 383 -10.87 1.78 30.09
N VAL A 384 -12.18 2.08 30.14
CA VAL A 384 -13.15 1.42 31.02
C VAL A 384 -14.14 0.54 30.25
N GLY A 385 -14.24 0.69 28.94
CA GLY A 385 -15.09 -0.14 28.10
C GLY A 385 -14.69 -0.06 26.62
N VAL A 386 -14.88 -1.17 25.89
CA VAL A 386 -14.69 -1.24 24.45
C VAL A 386 -15.88 -1.98 23.86
N PHE A 387 -16.55 -1.38 22.88
CA PHE A 387 -17.80 -1.85 22.29
C PHE A 387 -17.66 -1.90 20.78
N VAL A 388 -17.70 -3.09 20.20
CA VAL A 388 -17.40 -3.32 18.79
C VAL A 388 -18.68 -3.62 18.01
N GLY A 389 -18.87 -2.93 16.89
CA GLY A 389 -19.94 -3.23 15.94
C GLY A 389 -19.53 -4.38 15.00
N GLU A 390 -19.50 -5.61 15.54
CA GLU A 390 -18.95 -6.80 14.86
C GLU A 390 -19.70 -7.21 13.59
N GLU A 391 -20.98 -6.87 13.50
CA GLU A 391 -21.85 -7.14 12.35
C GLU A 391 -21.46 -6.34 11.09
N PHE A 392 -20.68 -5.29 11.26
CA PHE A 392 -20.28 -4.41 10.18
C PHE A 392 -18.77 -4.45 9.94
N ASP A 393 -18.37 -4.81 8.72
CA ASP A 393 -16.98 -4.69 8.25
C ASP A 393 -16.88 -3.55 7.24
N VAL A 394 -15.97 -2.60 7.50
CA VAL A 394 -15.71 -1.44 6.62
C VAL A 394 -15.25 -1.83 5.20
N ARG A 395 -14.83 -3.08 5.00
CA ARG A 395 -14.54 -3.66 3.68
C ARG A 395 -15.74 -3.59 2.74
N GLY A 396 -16.94 -3.63 3.30
CA GLY A 396 -18.20 -3.51 2.57
C GLY A 396 -18.58 -2.09 2.12
N LEU A 397 -17.78 -1.06 2.47
CA LEU A 397 -18.04 0.31 2.01
C LEU A 397 -17.52 0.52 0.59
N PRO A 398 -18.40 0.84 -0.38
CA PRO A 398 -17.95 1.11 -1.73
C PRO A 398 -17.10 2.40 -1.78
N PRO A 399 -16.00 2.42 -2.56
CA PRO A 399 -15.26 3.65 -2.80
C PRO A 399 -16.09 4.63 -3.62
N GLY A 400 -15.88 5.92 -3.40
CA GLY A 400 -16.58 6.96 -4.15
C GLY A 400 -15.97 8.35 -4.00
N PRO A 401 -16.46 9.34 -4.74
CA PRO A 401 -15.89 10.67 -4.69
C PRO A 401 -16.19 11.37 -3.34
N PRO A 402 -15.32 12.28 -2.90
CA PRO A 402 -15.53 13.05 -1.67
C PRO A 402 -16.87 13.76 -1.69
N GLY A 403 -17.60 13.67 -0.57
CA GLY A 403 -18.92 14.28 -0.43
C GLY A 403 -20.08 13.49 -1.05
N ALA A 404 -19.84 12.63 -2.06
CA ALA A 404 -20.85 11.86 -2.76
C ALA A 404 -20.66 10.33 -2.68
N ALA A 405 -19.63 9.84 -1.96
CA ALA A 405 -19.47 8.41 -1.70
C ALA A 405 -20.69 7.86 -0.96
N GLU A 406 -21.15 6.66 -1.34
CA GLU A 406 -22.28 5.99 -0.71
C GLU A 406 -22.00 5.76 0.78
N GLY A 407 -22.94 6.22 1.62
CA GLY A 407 -22.87 6.03 3.07
C GLY A 407 -23.67 4.81 3.52
N ARG A 408 -23.13 4.08 4.48
CA ARG A 408 -23.86 2.99 5.16
C ARG A 408 -24.08 3.33 6.62
N GLU A 409 -25.31 3.18 7.05
CA GLU A 409 -25.70 3.33 8.45
C GLU A 409 -25.69 1.99 9.13
N ILE A 410 -25.16 1.97 10.36
CA ILE A 410 -25.20 0.84 11.28
C ILE A 410 -25.81 1.29 12.59
N SER A 411 -26.65 0.46 13.16
CA SER A 411 -27.21 0.66 14.49
C SER A 411 -26.88 -0.56 15.34
N VAL A 412 -26.29 -0.32 16.50
CA VAL A 412 -25.84 -1.36 17.42
C VAL A 412 -26.39 -1.09 18.82
N GLU A 413 -26.66 -2.16 19.55
CA GLU A 413 -27.08 -2.10 20.94
C GLU A 413 -26.03 -2.80 21.82
N PHE A 414 -25.53 -2.10 22.83
CA PHE A 414 -24.54 -2.64 23.75
C PHE A 414 -25.12 -2.85 25.13
N VAL A 415 -24.85 -4.02 25.69
CA VAL A 415 -25.20 -4.35 27.06
C VAL A 415 -24.19 -3.71 28.02
N ARG A 416 -24.69 -3.11 29.11
CA ARG A 416 -23.83 -2.50 30.12
C ARG A 416 -23.03 -3.58 30.88
N PRO A 417 -21.66 -3.49 30.85
CA PRO A 417 -20.85 -4.38 31.69
C PRO A 417 -21.16 -4.15 33.17
N PHE A 418 -21.23 -5.22 33.93
CA PHE A 418 -21.56 -5.18 35.36
C PHE A 418 -20.56 -4.35 36.19
N ASN A 419 -19.32 -4.30 35.73
CA ASN A 419 -18.21 -3.57 36.37
C ASN A 419 -18.06 -2.13 35.90
N LEU A 420 -18.87 -1.65 34.92
CA LEU A 420 -18.85 -0.27 34.47
C LEU A 420 -19.55 0.61 35.51
N ARG A 421 -18.75 1.40 36.24
CA ARG A 421 -19.24 2.27 37.32
C ARG A 421 -20.04 3.46 36.77
N PRO A 422 -20.97 4.02 37.60
CA PRO A 422 -21.60 5.29 37.30
C PRO A 422 -20.57 6.41 37.16
N GLY A 423 -20.80 7.32 36.20
CA GLY A 423 -19.89 8.44 35.93
C GLY A 423 -20.00 8.93 34.49
N THR A 424 -19.31 10.00 34.16
CA THR A 424 -19.24 10.54 32.80
C THR A 424 -17.93 10.12 32.14
N TYR A 425 -18.04 9.55 30.95
CA TYR A 425 -16.92 8.98 30.19
C TYR A 425 -16.78 9.66 28.84
N GLY A 426 -15.53 9.85 28.38
CA GLY A 426 -15.23 10.23 27.01
C GLY A 426 -15.55 9.07 26.04
N VAL A 427 -16.25 9.40 24.95
CA VAL A 427 -16.57 8.46 23.86
C VAL A 427 -15.56 8.65 22.73
N PHE A 428 -14.86 7.60 22.38
CA PHE A 428 -13.87 7.58 21.29
C PHE A 428 -14.27 6.55 20.25
N VAL A 429 -14.11 6.89 18.96
CA VAL A 429 -14.31 5.95 17.85
C VAL A 429 -12.97 5.44 17.32
N SER A 430 -12.96 4.23 16.84
CA SER A 430 -11.83 3.61 16.11
C SER A 430 -12.34 2.59 15.09
N VAL A 431 -11.46 2.15 14.18
CA VAL A 431 -11.71 1.02 13.29
C VAL A 431 -10.55 0.05 13.43
N GLY A 432 -10.86 -1.25 13.64
CA GLY A 432 -9.82 -2.24 13.84
C GLY A 432 -10.32 -3.67 13.97
N SER A 433 -9.69 -4.44 14.86
CA SER A 433 -10.01 -5.87 15.07
C SER A 433 -11.37 -6.05 15.74
N ARG A 434 -11.88 -7.30 15.72
CA ARG A 434 -13.08 -7.71 16.50
C ARG A 434 -12.93 -7.55 18.02
N THR A 435 -11.72 -7.36 18.51
CA THR A 435 -11.47 -7.08 19.93
C THR A 435 -11.41 -5.58 20.25
N GLY A 436 -11.66 -4.71 19.25
CA GLY A 436 -11.60 -3.26 19.38
C GLY A 436 -10.18 -2.68 19.40
N THR A 437 -9.16 -3.47 19.03
CA THR A 437 -7.80 -2.95 18.83
C THR A 437 -7.76 -2.13 17.56
N PRO A 438 -7.47 -0.81 17.63
CA PRO A 438 -7.42 0.05 16.45
C PRO A 438 -6.31 -0.36 15.49
N ARG A 439 -6.60 -0.31 14.19
CA ARG A 439 -5.64 -0.63 13.13
C ARG A 439 -5.59 0.43 12.04
N ILE A 440 -6.68 1.15 11.84
CA ILE A 440 -6.87 2.11 10.74
C ILE A 440 -6.88 3.52 11.30
N ALA A 441 -6.03 4.37 10.77
CA ALA A 441 -6.07 5.80 11.02
C ALA A 441 -7.26 6.42 10.28
N LEU A 442 -8.01 7.27 10.97
CA LEU A 442 -9.15 7.99 10.43
C LEU A 442 -8.78 9.47 10.22
N PRO A 443 -9.40 10.15 9.24
CA PRO A 443 -9.15 11.57 9.00
C PRO A 443 -9.92 12.45 10.00
N LEU A 444 -9.73 12.21 11.30
CA LEU A 444 -10.44 12.87 12.38
C LEU A 444 -9.46 13.56 13.33
N GLU A 445 -9.93 14.61 13.99
CA GLU A 445 -9.22 15.20 15.13
C GLU A 445 -9.42 14.41 16.42
N GLY A 446 -8.61 14.72 17.43
CA GLY A 446 -8.77 14.15 18.77
C GLY A 446 -8.24 12.72 18.91
N ASP A 447 -7.25 12.33 18.10
CA ASP A 447 -6.52 11.07 18.27
C ASP A 447 -5.83 11.02 19.63
N ASP A 448 -6.01 9.95 20.36
CA ASP A 448 -5.37 9.68 21.65
C ASP A 448 -3.92 9.17 21.53
N GLY A 449 -3.37 9.14 20.30
CA GLY A 449 -2.07 8.54 19.98
C GLY A 449 -2.12 7.03 19.74
N ALA A 450 -3.31 6.42 19.84
CA ALA A 450 -3.54 4.99 19.59
C ALA A 450 -4.71 4.76 18.60
N ARG A 451 -4.95 5.71 17.70
CA ARG A 451 -6.01 5.70 16.66
C ARG A 451 -7.43 5.57 17.24
N ARG A 452 -7.65 6.17 18.41
CA ARG A 452 -8.98 6.40 18.98
C ARG A 452 -9.29 7.87 18.96
N TYR A 453 -10.38 8.25 18.32
CA TYR A 453 -10.74 9.64 18.03
C TYR A 453 -11.92 10.08 18.89
N ARG A 454 -11.76 11.17 19.65
CA ARG A 454 -12.77 11.64 20.57
C ARG A 454 -14.00 12.19 19.82
N LEU A 455 -15.21 11.72 20.20
CA LEU A 455 -16.47 12.19 19.62
C LEU A 455 -17.32 13.02 20.59
N GLY A 456 -17.23 12.73 21.89
CA GLY A 456 -18.07 13.37 22.90
C GLY A 456 -18.00 12.65 24.23
N THR A 457 -19.13 12.64 24.96
CA THR A 457 -19.27 11.99 26.28
C THR A 457 -20.55 11.18 26.39
N VAL A 458 -20.59 10.25 27.33
CA VAL A 458 -21.78 9.55 27.80
C VAL A 458 -21.79 9.49 29.32
N THR A 459 -22.93 9.68 29.95
CA THR A 459 -23.11 9.51 31.39
C THR A 459 -23.72 8.15 31.69
N VAL A 460 -22.99 7.30 32.40
CA VAL A 460 -23.48 6.03 32.90
C VAL A 460 -24.22 6.28 34.22
N ALA A 461 -25.52 6.02 34.24
CA ALA A 461 -26.35 6.29 35.39
C ALA A 461 -26.02 5.38 36.58
N GLY A 462 -26.16 5.92 37.79
CA GLY A 462 -26.14 5.13 39.03
C GLY A 462 -27.37 4.25 39.16
N GLU A 463 -27.41 3.47 40.23
CA GLU A 463 -28.65 2.80 40.68
C GLU A 463 -29.60 3.89 41.17
N PRO A 464 -30.92 3.80 40.90
CA PRO A 464 -31.90 4.74 41.43
C PRO A 464 -31.97 4.72 42.96
#